data_f68ba89c37fe05d7001926fccb2f271a
#
_entry.id   f68ba89c37fe05d7001926fccb2f271a
#
_cell.length_a   1.000
_cell.length_b   1.000
_cell.length_c   1.000
_cell.angle_alpha   90.00
_cell.angle_beta   90.00
_cell.angle_gamma   90.00
#
_symmetry.space_group_name_H-M   'P 1'
#
loop_
_entity.id
_entity.type
_entity.pdbx_description
1 polymer ?
#
loop_
_entity_poly.entity_id
_entity_poly.type
_entity_poly.pdbx_seq_one_letter_code
_entity_poly.pdbx_strand_id
1 'polypeptide(L)'
;ELAVISKAVAERNGLMQSVGASPDVMEAIANEGSRLLFSYGTKAEPGAGAKSAQWLEQFSAGREVTALTHVRSSGLLLSLSTKFTIRGEAWKQLNEANVAESLRLLDDADFVAQLVAEAEASEAKKFVGELFYLGADEVPNYTEKRSVKEMADQAGEHWAETLLRLSKETQGRALFNWHMFQKDMGELKDLLTQSSHIFPGLGDAGAHVSQIMDAGWSTFILSYWYRETGTFTLEQAVEKMTSGPAKVLGLTDRGVLSVGMKADVNVFDADEVTELQPTLVHDFPNGAPRFIQKSRGFKATIVNGAVSVRDGELTGTRAGKVLRHGQS
;
A
#
# COMPACT_ATOMS: atom_id res chain seq x y z
N GLU A 1 26.50 -6.31 15.39
CA GLU A 1 26.08 -4.92 15.67
C GLU A 1 24.60 -4.88 16.08
N LEU A 2 23.67 -5.41 15.26
CA LEU A 2 22.22 -5.38 15.56
C LEU A 2 21.86 -6.14 16.85
N ALA A 3 22.50 -7.26 17.18
CA ALA A 3 22.29 -7.97 18.43
C ALA A 3 22.67 -7.09 19.66
N VAL A 4 23.76 -6.34 19.58
CA VAL A 4 24.16 -5.43 20.68
C VAL A 4 23.13 -4.31 20.88
N ILE A 5 22.61 -3.75 19.78
CA ILE A 5 21.53 -2.73 19.83
C ILE A 5 20.27 -3.36 20.41
N SER A 6 19.90 -4.56 19.93
CA SER A 6 18.72 -5.29 20.39
C SER A 6 18.75 -5.54 21.91
N LYS A 7 19.89 -5.94 22.45
CA LYS A 7 20.07 -6.12 23.90
C LYS A 7 19.77 -4.83 24.68
N ALA A 8 20.32 -3.70 24.25
CA ALA A 8 20.06 -2.40 24.88
C ALA A 8 18.59 -1.95 24.76
N VAL A 9 17.92 -2.33 23.68
CA VAL A 9 16.47 -2.12 23.49
C VAL A 9 15.65 -3.01 24.40
N ALA A 10 16.03 -4.30 24.56
CA ALA A 10 15.38 -5.26 25.43
C ALA A 10 15.42 -4.84 26.91
N GLU A 11 16.55 -4.33 27.40
CA GLU A 11 16.72 -3.82 28.77
C GLU A 11 15.70 -2.72 29.14
N ARG A 12 15.10 -2.08 28.14
CA ARG A 12 14.09 -1.02 28.29
C ARG A 12 12.69 -1.42 27.85
N ASN A 13 12.46 -2.73 27.66
CA ASN A 13 11.22 -3.27 27.08
C ASN A 13 10.83 -2.58 25.76
N GLY A 14 11.84 -2.20 24.96
CA GLY A 14 11.67 -1.48 23.72
C GLY A 14 11.26 -2.38 22.55
N LEU A 15 10.83 -1.76 21.45
CA LEU A 15 10.50 -2.41 20.20
C LEU A 15 11.56 -2.07 19.15
N MET A 16 12.15 -3.09 18.55
CA MET A 16 13.08 -2.92 17.43
C MET A 16 12.35 -3.19 16.11
N GLN A 17 12.42 -2.25 15.18
CA GLN A 17 11.89 -2.45 13.85
C GLN A 17 13.00 -2.78 12.86
N SER A 18 12.78 -3.77 12.00
CA SER A 18 13.71 -4.17 10.95
C SER A 18 13.01 -4.31 9.60
N VAL A 19 13.68 -3.88 8.52
CA VAL A 19 13.18 -4.00 7.15
C VAL A 19 14.25 -4.73 6.32
N GLY A 20 13.84 -5.77 5.60
CA GLY A 20 14.72 -6.50 4.68
C GLY A 20 15.86 -7.29 5.35
N ALA A 21 15.78 -7.55 6.67
CA ALA A 21 16.75 -8.39 7.35
C ALA A 21 16.65 -9.85 6.93
N SER A 22 17.81 -10.53 6.83
CA SER A 22 17.82 -11.98 6.63
C SER A 22 17.30 -12.73 7.87
N PRO A 23 16.81 -13.98 7.72
CA PRO A 23 16.34 -14.78 8.86
C PRO A 23 17.35 -14.85 10.01
N ASP A 24 18.64 -15.05 9.70
CA ASP A 24 19.70 -15.13 10.71
C ASP A 24 19.84 -13.83 11.53
N VAL A 25 19.69 -12.68 10.86
CA VAL A 25 19.73 -11.35 11.51
C VAL A 25 18.50 -11.17 12.38
N MET A 26 17.31 -11.54 11.90
CA MET A 26 16.08 -11.47 12.68
C MET A 26 16.15 -12.37 13.91
N GLU A 27 16.70 -13.59 13.76
CA GLU A 27 16.92 -14.50 14.86
C GLU A 27 17.90 -13.95 15.89
N ALA A 28 19.01 -13.37 15.44
CA ALA A 28 19.99 -12.72 16.33
C ALA A 28 19.36 -11.56 17.12
N ILE A 29 18.48 -10.77 16.51
CA ILE A 29 17.73 -9.70 17.18
C ILE A 29 16.76 -10.27 18.22
N ALA A 30 15.94 -11.24 17.82
CA ALA A 30 14.89 -11.78 18.67
C ALA A 30 15.44 -12.55 19.88
N ASN A 31 16.59 -13.22 19.73
CA ASN A 31 17.24 -13.98 20.79
C ASN A 31 17.81 -13.08 21.92
N GLU A 32 18.04 -11.80 21.67
CA GLU A 32 18.44 -10.82 22.71
C GLU A 32 17.25 -10.35 23.57
N GLY A 33 16.01 -10.82 23.28
CA GLY A 33 14.82 -10.56 24.08
C GLY A 33 14.12 -9.21 23.79
N SER A 34 14.51 -8.47 22.76
CA SER A 34 13.74 -7.29 22.36
C SER A 34 12.48 -7.71 21.60
N ARG A 35 11.42 -6.91 21.71
CA ARG A 35 10.26 -7.04 20.83
C ARG A 35 10.68 -6.69 19.41
N LEU A 36 10.33 -7.54 18.45
CA LEU A 36 10.71 -7.38 17.05
C LEU A 36 9.50 -7.12 16.17
N LEU A 37 9.53 -6.04 15.42
CA LEU A 37 8.59 -5.72 14.34
C LEU A 37 9.34 -5.72 13.00
N PHE A 38 8.85 -6.43 12.00
CA PHE A 38 9.53 -6.48 10.70
C PHE A 38 8.57 -6.57 9.52
N SER A 39 9.04 -6.10 8.35
CA SER A 39 8.31 -6.23 7.10
C SER A 39 8.40 -7.65 6.58
N TYR A 40 7.26 -8.25 6.28
CA TYR A 40 7.18 -9.62 5.80
C TYR A 40 6.12 -9.76 4.71
N GLY A 41 6.29 -10.73 3.84
CA GLY A 41 5.40 -10.96 2.74
C GLY A 41 5.45 -12.39 2.25
N THR A 42 4.75 -12.66 1.16
CA THR A 42 4.74 -13.95 0.51
C THR A 42 5.11 -13.82 -0.96
N LYS A 43 5.57 -14.92 -1.56
CA LYS A 43 5.78 -15.04 -3.00
C LYS A 43 4.46 -15.34 -3.71
N ALA A 44 4.42 -15.17 -5.02
CA ALA A 44 3.29 -15.52 -5.88
C ALA A 44 3.28 -16.99 -6.33
N GLU A 45 3.94 -17.87 -5.58
CA GLU A 45 4.00 -19.31 -5.86
C GLU A 45 2.88 -20.04 -5.08
N PRO A 46 2.17 -21.00 -5.66
CA PRO A 46 1.10 -21.72 -4.97
C PRO A 46 1.54 -22.31 -3.62
N GLY A 47 0.80 -21.98 -2.56
CA GLY A 47 1.07 -22.41 -1.19
C GLY A 47 2.18 -21.62 -0.47
N ALA A 48 2.70 -20.54 -1.05
CA ALA A 48 3.72 -19.71 -0.42
C ALA A 48 3.16 -18.95 0.79
N GLY A 49 1.91 -18.51 0.75
CA GLY A 49 1.23 -17.82 1.85
C GLY A 49 1.15 -18.68 3.10
N ALA A 50 0.65 -19.91 2.95
CA ALA A 50 0.57 -20.89 4.05
C ALA A 50 1.95 -21.25 4.62
N LYS A 51 2.97 -21.42 3.76
CA LYS A 51 4.36 -21.67 4.21
C LYS A 51 4.93 -20.46 4.96
N SER A 52 4.66 -19.26 4.49
CA SER A 52 5.08 -18.03 5.15
C SER A 52 4.42 -17.86 6.52
N ALA A 53 3.12 -18.16 6.63
CA ALA A 53 2.40 -18.15 7.89
C ALA A 53 2.96 -19.20 8.87
N GLN A 54 3.18 -20.43 8.41
CA GLN A 54 3.76 -21.50 9.22
C GLN A 54 5.15 -21.13 9.74
N TRP A 55 6.00 -20.59 8.88
CA TRP A 55 7.33 -20.12 9.29
C TRP A 55 7.23 -19.04 10.37
N LEU A 56 6.32 -18.07 10.19
CA LEU A 56 6.12 -16.99 11.14
C LEU A 56 5.66 -17.49 12.50
N GLU A 57 4.71 -18.43 12.56
CA GLU A 57 4.27 -19.09 13.81
C GLU A 57 5.44 -19.79 14.53
N GLN A 58 6.27 -20.52 13.76
CA GLN A 58 7.44 -21.21 14.32
C GLN A 58 8.50 -20.22 14.81
N PHE A 59 8.78 -19.18 14.03
CA PHE A 59 9.76 -18.16 14.38
C PHE A 59 9.35 -17.34 15.62
N SER A 60 8.06 -17.09 15.77
CA SER A 60 7.50 -16.32 16.90
C SER A 60 7.33 -17.15 18.18
N ALA A 61 7.49 -18.47 18.12
CA ALA A 61 7.30 -19.33 19.28
C ALA A 61 8.25 -18.96 20.44
N GLY A 62 7.69 -18.50 21.56
CA GLY A 62 8.45 -18.06 22.74
C GLY A 62 9.14 -16.69 22.59
N ARG A 63 8.84 -15.93 21.53
CA ARG A 63 9.42 -14.61 21.23
C ARG A 63 8.31 -13.57 21.02
N GLU A 64 8.56 -12.33 21.38
CA GLU A 64 7.67 -11.21 21.06
C GLU A 64 7.97 -10.65 19.65
N VAL A 65 7.50 -11.37 18.66
CA VAL A 65 7.76 -11.07 17.24
C VAL A 65 6.45 -10.78 16.53
N THR A 66 6.43 -9.73 15.74
CA THR A 66 5.29 -9.32 14.92
C THR A 66 5.76 -8.95 13.51
N ALA A 67 5.06 -9.44 12.51
CA ALA A 67 5.28 -9.08 11.12
C ALA A 67 4.25 -8.04 10.65
N LEU A 68 4.68 -7.15 9.75
CA LEU A 68 3.81 -6.25 8.99
C LEU A 68 3.83 -6.64 7.53
N THR A 69 2.67 -6.61 6.88
CA THR A 69 2.54 -6.87 5.44
C THR A 69 1.66 -5.84 4.76
N HIS A 70 1.82 -5.70 3.44
CA HIS A 70 0.86 -4.97 2.61
C HIS A 70 -0.51 -5.67 2.65
N VAL A 71 -1.55 -4.92 2.37
CA VAL A 71 -2.93 -5.45 2.33
C VAL A 71 -3.36 -5.87 0.94
N ARG A 72 -2.59 -5.50 -0.08
CA ARG A 72 -2.84 -5.78 -1.49
C ARG A 72 -1.54 -5.75 -2.27
N SER A 73 -1.60 -6.13 -3.53
CA SER A 73 -0.51 -5.91 -4.47
C SER A 73 -0.24 -4.41 -4.59
N SER A 74 1.03 -4.03 -4.48
CA SER A 74 1.45 -2.63 -4.43
C SER A 74 2.77 -2.40 -5.14
N GLY A 75 3.02 -1.14 -5.50
CA GLY A 75 4.24 -0.71 -6.16
C GLY A 75 4.12 0.69 -6.75
N LEU A 76 4.68 0.89 -7.94
CA LEU A 76 4.71 2.21 -8.57
C LEU A 76 3.45 2.51 -9.37
N LEU A 77 2.90 3.69 -9.17
CA LEU A 77 1.81 4.23 -9.98
C LEU A 77 2.37 4.98 -11.19
N LEU A 78 1.92 4.59 -12.36
CA LEU A 78 2.34 5.15 -13.65
C LEU A 78 1.13 5.75 -14.38
N SER A 79 1.34 6.89 -15.05
CA SER A 79 0.32 7.60 -15.83
C SER A 79 0.96 8.66 -16.73
N LEU A 80 0.18 9.36 -17.56
CA LEU A 80 0.64 10.57 -18.27
C LEU A 80 0.95 11.75 -17.31
N SER A 81 0.45 11.73 -16.08
CA SER A 81 0.77 12.76 -15.07
C SER A 81 2.02 12.44 -14.28
N THR A 82 2.51 11.20 -14.35
CA THR A 82 3.74 10.73 -13.74
C THR A 82 4.71 10.31 -14.86
N LYS A 83 5.85 9.76 -14.49
CA LYS A 83 6.80 9.28 -15.51
C LYS A 83 6.65 7.78 -15.71
N PHE A 84 6.56 7.36 -16.97
CA PHE A 84 6.76 5.96 -17.32
C PHE A 84 8.25 5.61 -17.23
N THR A 85 8.55 4.44 -16.68
CA THR A 85 9.93 3.97 -16.49
C THR A 85 10.53 3.33 -17.76
N ILE A 86 10.00 3.67 -18.94
CA ILE A 86 10.43 3.19 -20.25
C ILE A 86 11.51 4.14 -20.78
N ARG A 87 12.61 3.61 -21.28
CA ARG A 87 13.73 4.39 -21.81
C ARG A 87 13.58 4.57 -23.31
N GLY A 88 13.96 5.77 -23.81
CA GLY A 88 13.94 6.15 -25.21
C GLY A 88 13.74 7.65 -25.35
N GLU A 89 14.07 8.25 -26.50
CA GLU A 89 13.91 9.69 -26.72
C GLU A 89 12.43 10.07 -26.88
N ALA A 90 11.61 9.25 -27.52
CA ALA A 90 10.17 9.49 -27.62
C ALA A 90 9.50 9.36 -26.24
N TRP A 91 9.86 8.35 -25.44
CA TRP A 91 9.38 8.23 -24.07
C TRP A 91 9.84 9.37 -23.16
N LYS A 92 11.06 9.85 -23.34
CA LYS A 92 11.55 11.04 -22.63
C LYS A 92 10.72 12.26 -22.98
N GLN A 93 10.47 12.51 -24.27
CA GLN A 93 9.61 13.61 -24.72
C GLN A 93 8.20 13.50 -24.13
N LEU A 94 7.59 12.31 -24.15
CA LEU A 94 6.28 12.07 -23.54
C LEU A 94 6.28 12.35 -22.03
N ASN A 95 7.31 11.89 -21.31
CA ASN A 95 7.45 12.08 -19.87
C ASN A 95 7.75 13.53 -19.43
N GLU A 96 8.29 14.36 -20.33
CA GLU A 96 8.54 15.79 -20.07
C GLU A 96 7.33 16.68 -20.40
N ALA A 97 6.41 16.17 -21.24
CA ALA A 97 5.19 16.86 -21.61
C ALA A 97 4.17 16.88 -20.45
N ASN A 98 3.33 17.91 -20.40
CA ASN A 98 2.13 17.89 -19.56
C ASN A 98 1.04 17.01 -20.20
N VAL A 99 -0.01 16.66 -19.44
CA VAL A 99 -1.06 15.73 -19.93
C VAL A 99 -1.69 16.21 -21.25
N ALA A 100 -1.97 17.50 -21.40
CA ALA A 100 -2.59 18.03 -22.62
C ALA A 100 -1.65 17.94 -23.84
N GLU A 101 -0.36 18.14 -23.63
CA GLU A 101 0.66 17.96 -24.67
C GLU A 101 0.87 16.47 -25.00
N SER A 102 0.91 15.62 -23.98
CA SER A 102 0.99 14.16 -24.15
C SER A 102 -0.16 13.64 -25.01
N LEU A 103 -1.39 14.07 -24.73
CA LEU A 103 -2.56 13.67 -25.54
C LEU A 103 -2.44 14.10 -27.00
N ARG A 104 -1.89 15.31 -27.27
CA ARG A 104 -1.63 15.76 -28.65
C ARG A 104 -0.53 14.95 -29.34
N LEU A 105 0.54 14.62 -28.62
CA LEU A 105 1.60 13.74 -29.14
C LEU A 105 1.05 12.35 -29.49
N LEU A 106 0.12 11.85 -28.71
CA LEU A 106 -0.55 10.56 -28.97
C LEU A 106 -1.58 10.60 -30.13
N ASP A 107 -1.85 11.78 -30.72
CA ASP A 107 -2.60 11.89 -31.99
C ASP A 107 -1.71 11.64 -33.21
N ASP A 108 -0.40 11.71 -33.06
CA ASP A 108 0.59 11.46 -34.11
C ASP A 108 0.93 9.96 -34.17
N ALA A 109 0.52 9.29 -35.24
CA ALA A 109 0.71 7.86 -35.45
C ALA A 109 2.21 7.48 -35.55
N ASP A 110 3.04 8.35 -36.17
CA ASP A 110 4.46 8.10 -36.31
C ASP A 110 5.16 8.20 -34.96
N PHE A 111 4.76 9.14 -34.11
CA PHE A 111 5.25 9.27 -32.74
C PHE A 111 4.84 8.05 -31.88
N VAL A 112 3.61 7.59 -32.00
CA VAL A 112 3.14 6.37 -31.30
C VAL A 112 3.96 5.16 -31.77
N ALA A 113 4.23 5.01 -33.07
CA ALA A 113 5.05 3.92 -33.59
C ALA A 113 6.49 3.95 -33.02
N GLN A 114 7.07 5.14 -32.82
CA GLN A 114 8.38 5.28 -32.16
C GLN A 114 8.31 4.86 -30.69
N LEU A 115 7.28 5.28 -29.94
CA LEU A 115 7.07 4.86 -28.55
C LEU A 115 6.99 3.34 -28.43
N VAL A 116 6.27 2.68 -29.33
CA VAL A 116 6.13 1.21 -29.37
C VAL A 116 7.47 0.55 -29.66
N ALA A 117 8.22 1.03 -30.66
CA ALA A 117 9.51 0.48 -31.04
C ALA A 117 10.54 0.62 -29.89
N GLU A 118 10.58 1.77 -29.23
CA GLU A 118 11.45 1.99 -28.06
C GLU A 118 11.03 1.13 -26.86
N ALA A 119 9.73 0.93 -26.64
CA ALA A 119 9.19 0.07 -25.59
C ALA A 119 9.62 -1.38 -25.81
N GLU A 120 9.52 -1.90 -27.04
CA GLU A 120 9.95 -3.27 -27.38
C GLU A 120 11.48 -3.45 -27.19
N ALA A 121 12.26 -2.43 -27.47
CA ALA A 121 13.72 -2.46 -27.28
C ALA A 121 14.12 -2.29 -25.79
N SER A 122 13.21 -1.86 -24.94
CA SER A 122 13.51 -1.54 -23.52
C SER A 122 13.44 -2.75 -22.61
N GLU A 123 14.06 -2.62 -21.42
CA GLU A 123 13.95 -3.61 -20.34
C GLU A 123 12.53 -3.65 -19.72
N ALA A 124 11.67 -2.66 -20.00
CA ALA A 124 10.31 -2.58 -19.47
C ALA A 124 9.46 -3.81 -19.84
N LYS A 125 9.72 -4.42 -21.01
CA LYS A 125 9.05 -5.65 -21.44
C LYS A 125 9.19 -6.82 -20.46
N LYS A 126 10.19 -6.78 -19.56
CA LYS A 126 10.39 -7.84 -18.56
C LYS A 126 9.37 -7.78 -17.42
N PHE A 127 8.78 -6.60 -17.16
CA PHE A 127 7.83 -6.43 -16.04
C PHE A 127 6.43 -6.00 -16.48
N VAL A 128 6.15 -5.93 -17.76
CA VAL A 128 4.82 -5.55 -18.25
C VAL A 128 3.74 -6.58 -17.84
N GLY A 129 4.12 -7.82 -17.58
CA GLY A 129 3.25 -8.84 -16.96
C GLY A 129 2.91 -8.58 -15.50
N GLU A 130 3.57 -7.60 -14.87
CA GLU A 130 3.32 -7.14 -13.49
C GLU A 130 2.72 -5.73 -13.46
N LEU A 131 2.33 -5.18 -14.60
CA LEU A 131 1.68 -3.88 -14.73
C LEU A 131 0.17 -4.08 -14.91
N PHE A 132 -0.62 -3.49 -14.01
CA PHE A 132 -2.07 -3.64 -13.96
C PHE A 132 -2.77 -2.29 -14.13
N TYR A 133 -3.88 -2.29 -14.81
CA TYR A 133 -4.69 -1.09 -15.02
C TYR A 133 -5.63 -0.88 -13.83
N LEU A 134 -5.40 0.20 -13.07
CA LEU A 134 -6.26 0.59 -11.93
C LEU A 134 -7.57 1.27 -12.35
N GLY A 135 -7.70 1.63 -13.63
CA GLY A 135 -8.85 2.39 -14.11
C GLY A 135 -8.60 3.90 -14.16
N ALA A 136 -9.67 4.63 -14.43
CA ALA A 136 -9.73 6.09 -14.43
C ALA A 136 -11.00 6.60 -13.73
N ASP A 137 -11.75 5.70 -13.10
CA ASP A 137 -12.99 5.97 -12.38
C ASP A 137 -12.71 6.46 -10.95
N GLU A 138 -13.76 6.80 -10.22
CA GLU A 138 -13.65 7.29 -8.83
C GLU A 138 -13.02 6.26 -7.90
N VAL A 139 -13.32 4.96 -8.11
CA VAL A 139 -12.81 3.85 -7.30
C VAL A 139 -11.77 3.06 -8.10
N PRO A 140 -10.55 2.90 -7.58
CA PRO A 140 -9.50 2.16 -8.27
C PRO A 140 -9.75 0.66 -8.24
N ASN A 141 -9.44 -0.03 -9.33
CA ASN A 141 -9.50 -1.49 -9.39
C ASN A 141 -8.16 -2.12 -8.97
N TYR A 142 -7.92 -2.25 -7.66
CA TYR A 142 -6.72 -2.93 -7.14
C TYR A 142 -6.76 -4.46 -7.29
N THR A 143 -7.86 -5.00 -7.78
CA THR A 143 -8.07 -6.46 -7.92
C THR A 143 -8.16 -6.92 -9.35
N GLU A 144 -7.79 -6.06 -10.32
CA GLU A 144 -7.67 -6.46 -11.73
C GLU A 144 -6.69 -7.64 -11.83
N LYS A 145 -7.16 -8.70 -12.48
CA LYS A 145 -6.39 -9.95 -12.63
C LYS A 145 -5.55 -9.99 -13.89
N ARG A 146 -5.91 -9.18 -14.89
CA ARG A 146 -5.21 -9.14 -16.18
C ARG A 146 -4.16 -8.03 -16.15
N SER A 147 -2.94 -8.42 -16.39
CA SER A 147 -1.87 -7.44 -16.65
C SER A 147 -2.14 -6.67 -17.96
N VAL A 148 -1.49 -5.54 -18.13
CA VAL A 148 -1.51 -4.78 -19.39
C VAL A 148 -1.05 -5.66 -20.55
N LYS A 149 -0.09 -6.58 -20.32
CA LYS A 149 0.33 -7.55 -21.34
C LYS A 149 -0.80 -8.48 -21.75
N GLU A 150 -1.53 -9.06 -20.81
CA GLU A 150 -2.64 -9.97 -21.10
C GLU A 150 -3.80 -9.22 -21.78
N MET A 151 -4.06 -7.97 -21.41
CA MET A 151 -5.03 -7.11 -22.10
C MET A 151 -4.63 -6.87 -23.56
N ALA A 152 -3.35 -6.59 -23.79
CA ALA A 152 -2.79 -6.39 -25.13
C ALA A 152 -2.87 -7.66 -25.99
N ASP A 153 -2.46 -8.80 -25.44
CA ASP A 153 -2.53 -10.11 -26.12
C ASP A 153 -3.97 -10.43 -26.53
N GLN A 154 -4.97 -10.13 -25.70
CA GLN A 154 -6.39 -10.31 -26.00
C GLN A 154 -6.90 -9.36 -27.11
N ALA A 155 -6.38 -8.15 -27.17
CA ALA A 155 -6.72 -7.16 -28.18
C ALA A 155 -5.94 -7.33 -29.50
N GLY A 156 -4.90 -8.15 -29.51
CA GLY A 156 -3.99 -8.28 -30.65
C GLY A 156 -3.10 -7.04 -30.85
N GLU A 157 -2.82 -6.33 -29.77
CA GLU A 157 -2.03 -5.10 -29.75
C GLU A 157 -0.65 -5.34 -29.10
N HIS A 158 0.30 -4.44 -29.34
CA HIS A 158 1.49 -4.37 -28.53
C HIS A 158 1.15 -3.77 -27.15
N TRP A 159 1.77 -4.24 -26.08
CA TRP A 159 1.46 -3.78 -24.71
C TRP A 159 1.60 -2.26 -24.50
N ALA A 160 2.54 -1.62 -25.19
CA ALA A 160 2.69 -0.16 -25.14
C ALA A 160 1.52 0.54 -25.88
N GLU A 161 1.01 -0.02 -26.98
CA GLU A 161 -0.18 0.50 -27.65
C GLU A 161 -1.39 0.47 -26.72
N THR A 162 -1.62 -0.66 -26.02
CA THR A 162 -2.70 -0.78 -25.04
C THR A 162 -2.57 0.25 -23.92
N LEU A 163 -1.35 0.44 -23.36
CA LEU A 163 -1.09 1.43 -22.32
C LEU A 163 -1.39 2.86 -22.81
N LEU A 164 -0.91 3.22 -24.01
CA LEU A 164 -1.11 4.54 -24.61
C LEU A 164 -2.57 4.77 -24.99
N ARG A 165 -3.24 3.77 -25.54
CA ARG A 165 -4.67 3.81 -25.89
C ARG A 165 -5.54 4.04 -24.66
N LEU A 166 -5.36 3.26 -23.59
CA LEU A 166 -6.08 3.45 -22.32
C LEU A 166 -5.83 4.84 -21.72
N SER A 167 -4.59 5.33 -21.81
CA SER A 167 -4.25 6.68 -21.37
C SER A 167 -4.98 7.76 -22.18
N LYS A 168 -5.07 7.58 -23.51
CA LYS A 168 -5.76 8.50 -24.43
C LYS A 168 -7.27 8.48 -24.24
N GLU A 169 -7.88 7.28 -24.23
CA GLU A 169 -9.33 7.08 -24.05
C GLU A 169 -9.85 7.72 -22.76
N THR A 170 -9.05 7.68 -21.72
CA THR A 170 -9.39 8.26 -20.40
C THR A 170 -8.98 9.72 -20.25
N GLN A 171 -8.54 10.39 -21.34
CA GLN A 171 -8.06 11.77 -21.28
C GLN A 171 -6.94 11.98 -20.25
N GLY A 172 -6.02 11.03 -20.17
CA GLY A 172 -4.86 11.06 -19.29
C GLY A 172 -5.13 10.69 -17.83
N ARG A 173 -6.36 10.28 -17.50
CA ARG A 173 -6.73 9.90 -16.12
C ARG A 173 -6.39 8.45 -15.76
N ALA A 174 -6.00 7.62 -16.73
CA ALA A 174 -5.58 6.25 -16.49
C ALA A 174 -4.45 6.18 -15.48
N LEU A 175 -4.61 5.34 -14.47
CA LEU A 175 -3.54 4.92 -13.57
C LEU A 175 -3.22 3.45 -13.81
N PHE A 176 -1.92 3.15 -13.77
CA PHE A 176 -1.40 1.80 -13.84
C PHE A 176 -0.58 1.54 -12.57
N ASN A 177 -0.69 0.35 -12.01
CA ASN A 177 0.07 -0.09 -10.85
C ASN A 177 1.05 -1.19 -11.26
N TRP A 178 2.34 -0.91 -11.14
CA TRP A 178 3.36 -1.93 -11.30
C TRP A 178 3.53 -2.68 -9.98
N HIS A 179 3.09 -3.93 -9.93
CA HIS A 179 3.14 -4.76 -8.73
C HIS A 179 4.59 -5.20 -8.44
N MET A 180 5.20 -4.56 -7.46
CA MET A 180 6.53 -4.90 -6.94
C MET A 180 6.44 -5.82 -5.73
N PHE A 181 5.38 -5.67 -4.91
CA PHE A 181 5.18 -6.37 -3.65
C PHE A 181 3.82 -7.06 -3.63
N GLN A 182 3.73 -8.20 -2.93
CA GLN A 182 2.49 -8.96 -2.72
C GLN A 182 1.73 -9.24 -4.02
N LYS A 183 2.39 -9.92 -4.94
CA LYS A 183 1.90 -10.11 -6.31
C LYS A 183 0.70 -11.04 -6.44
N ASP A 184 0.35 -11.79 -5.40
CA ASP A 184 -0.78 -12.71 -5.37
C ASP A 184 -1.66 -12.49 -4.14
N MET A 185 -2.94 -12.18 -4.37
CA MET A 185 -3.92 -11.89 -3.32
C MET A 185 -4.40 -13.15 -2.59
N GLY A 186 -4.36 -14.32 -3.23
CA GLY A 186 -4.70 -15.59 -2.61
C GLY A 186 -3.64 -16.01 -1.58
N GLU A 187 -2.37 -15.91 -1.97
CA GLU A 187 -1.24 -16.20 -1.08
C GLU A 187 -1.16 -15.17 0.06
N LEU A 188 -1.49 -13.91 -0.20
CA LEU A 188 -1.59 -12.89 0.83
C LEU A 188 -2.73 -13.18 1.82
N LYS A 189 -3.89 -13.66 1.34
CA LYS A 189 -5.00 -14.11 2.18
C LYS A 189 -4.55 -15.19 3.15
N ASP A 190 -3.86 -16.22 2.64
CA ASP A 190 -3.38 -17.33 3.46
C ASP A 190 -2.41 -16.84 4.54
N LEU A 191 -1.47 -15.97 4.19
CA LEU A 191 -0.56 -15.36 5.15
C LEU A 191 -1.32 -14.57 6.23
N LEU A 192 -2.28 -13.73 5.87
CA LEU A 192 -3.04 -12.87 6.79
C LEU A 192 -4.01 -13.64 7.71
N THR A 193 -4.48 -14.82 7.29
CA THR A 193 -5.47 -15.61 8.02
C THR A 193 -4.88 -16.78 8.82
N GLN A 194 -3.72 -17.30 8.42
CA GLN A 194 -3.12 -18.50 9.03
C GLN A 194 -2.03 -18.16 10.05
N SER A 195 -1.70 -16.88 10.28
CA SER A 195 -0.82 -16.47 11.37
C SER A 195 -1.45 -15.41 12.26
N SER A 196 -1.27 -15.56 13.56
CA SER A 196 -1.66 -14.56 14.57
C SER A 196 -0.60 -13.46 14.77
N HIS A 197 0.61 -13.66 14.24
CA HIS A 197 1.76 -12.79 14.39
C HIS A 197 1.95 -11.80 13.24
N ILE A 198 0.93 -11.63 12.38
CA ILE A 198 0.98 -10.70 11.25
C ILE A 198 -0.15 -9.69 11.28
N PHE A 199 0.21 -8.44 11.03
CA PHE A 199 -0.75 -7.35 10.88
C PHE A 199 -0.60 -6.69 9.52
N PRO A 200 -1.69 -6.23 8.92
CA PRO A 200 -1.66 -5.34 7.77
C PRO A 200 -1.13 -3.97 8.21
N GLY A 201 -0.32 -3.30 7.38
CA GLY A 201 0.17 -1.99 7.81
C GLY A 201 1.24 -1.33 6.96
N LEU A 202 1.84 -1.99 6.01
CA LEU A 202 2.86 -1.39 5.15
C LEU A 202 2.18 -0.51 4.07
N GLY A 203 1.95 0.75 4.37
CA GLY A 203 1.30 1.67 3.47
C GLY A 203 2.25 2.54 2.64
N ASP A 204 3.52 2.59 2.96
CA ASP A 204 4.60 3.38 2.31
C ASP A 204 4.21 4.81 1.86
N ALA A 205 3.17 5.37 2.47
CA ALA A 205 2.56 6.64 2.07
C ALA A 205 3.49 7.86 2.24
N GLY A 206 4.62 7.70 2.89
CA GLY A 206 5.63 8.72 3.08
C GLY A 206 6.89 8.53 2.22
N ALA A 207 6.98 7.42 1.49
CA ALA A 207 8.11 7.10 0.62
C ALA A 207 7.73 7.29 -0.85
N HIS A 208 8.66 7.77 -1.67
CA HIS A 208 8.46 7.95 -3.11
C HIS A 208 7.11 8.60 -3.46
N VAL A 209 6.78 9.68 -2.77
CA VAL A 209 5.43 10.29 -2.69
C VAL A 209 4.80 10.65 -4.05
N SER A 210 5.59 10.80 -5.11
CA SER A 210 5.10 11.03 -6.47
C SER A 210 4.88 9.75 -7.29
N GLN A 211 5.13 8.57 -6.69
CA GLN A 211 5.07 7.29 -7.39
C GLN A 211 4.37 6.18 -6.60
N ILE A 212 4.32 6.26 -5.26
CA ILE A 212 3.68 5.26 -4.39
C ILE A 212 2.51 5.90 -3.66
N MET A 213 1.39 5.18 -3.59
CA MET A 213 0.22 5.58 -2.81
C MET A 213 -0.53 4.36 -2.27
N ASP A 214 -0.14 3.93 -1.09
CA ASP A 214 -0.78 2.84 -0.35
C ASP A 214 -1.40 3.32 0.98
N ALA A 215 -1.64 4.64 1.12
CA ALA A 215 -2.27 5.22 2.30
C ALA A 215 -3.69 4.68 2.56
N GLY A 216 -4.38 4.22 1.51
CA GLY A 216 -5.70 3.62 1.59
C GLY A 216 -5.75 2.20 2.20
N TRP A 217 -4.63 1.65 2.65
CA TRP A 217 -4.54 0.27 3.14
C TRP A 217 -5.57 -0.08 4.21
N SER A 218 -5.84 0.80 5.16
CA SER A 218 -6.83 0.57 6.22
C SER A 218 -8.26 0.53 5.67
N THR A 219 -8.56 1.38 4.70
CA THR A 219 -9.85 1.38 4.00
C THR A 219 -10.02 0.10 3.17
N PHE A 220 -8.96 -0.38 2.50
CA PHE A 220 -8.98 -1.61 1.73
C PHE A 220 -9.26 -2.86 2.59
N ILE A 221 -8.83 -2.88 3.85
CA ILE A 221 -9.20 -3.95 4.78
C ILE A 221 -10.70 -4.00 4.98
N LEU A 222 -11.35 -2.85 5.14
CA LEU A 222 -12.80 -2.75 5.34
C LEU A 222 -13.59 -3.00 4.05
N SER A 223 -13.14 -2.45 2.92
CA SER A 223 -13.87 -2.60 1.65
C SER A 223 -13.69 -4.00 1.06
N TYR A 224 -12.47 -4.48 0.94
CA TYR A 224 -12.15 -5.73 0.25
C TYR A 224 -12.14 -6.95 1.18
N TRP A 225 -11.27 -6.96 2.19
CA TRP A 225 -11.07 -8.16 3.03
C TRP A 225 -12.27 -8.47 3.94
N TYR A 226 -12.99 -7.44 4.40
CA TYR A 226 -14.25 -7.64 5.13
C TYR A 226 -15.43 -7.73 4.16
N ARG A 227 -15.80 -6.63 3.48
CA ARG A 227 -17.08 -6.52 2.77
C ARG A 227 -17.16 -7.38 1.50
N GLU A 228 -16.14 -7.33 0.63
CA GLU A 228 -16.22 -8.01 -0.67
C GLU A 228 -15.91 -9.50 -0.57
N THR A 229 -14.89 -9.88 0.22
CA THR A 229 -14.45 -11.28 0.27
C THR A 229 -14.94 -12.04 1.49
N GLY A 230 -15.42 -11.37 2.53
CA GLY A 230 -15.78 -12.00 3.80
C GLY A 230 -14.63 -12.76 4.47
N THR A 231 -13.37 -12.41 4.12
CA THR A 231 -12.17 -13.04 4.69
C THR A 231 -12.06 -12.76 6.18
N PHE A 232 -12.39 -11.55 6.60
CA PHE A 232 -12.50 -11.15 8.00
C PHE A 232 -13.95 -10.80 8.34
N THR A 233 -14.35 -10.99 9.60
CA THR A 233 -15.52 -10.30 10.14
C THR A 233 -15.17 -8.82 10.34
N LEU A 234 -16.16 -7.96 10.55
CA LEU A 234 -15.90 -6.54 10.82
C LEU A 234 -15.03 -6.35 12.07
N GLU A 235 -15.31 -7.12 13.11
CA GLU A 235 -14.56 -7.09 14.37
C GLU A 235 -13.10 -7.49 14.16
N GLN A 236 -12.84 -8.55 13.39
CA GLN A 236 -11.48 -9.00 13.06
C GLN A 236 -10.73 -7.94 12.23
N ALA A 237 -11.39 -7.34 11.25
CA ALA A 237 -10.82 -6.27 10.45
C ALA A 237 -10.44 -5.05 11.31
N VAL A 238 -11.32 -4.64 12.21
CA VAL A 238 -11.08 -3.52 13.14
C VAL A 238 -9.98 -3.87 14.15
N GLU A 239 -9.99 -5.08 14.73
CA GLU A 239 -8.94 -5.53 15.66
C GLU A 239 -7.55 -5.44 15.03
N LYS A 240 -7.40 -5.90 13.78
CA LYS A 240 -6.13 -5.86 13.05
C LYS A 240 -5.59 -4.45 12.80
N MET A 241 -6.41 -3.42 12.94
CA MET A 241 -6.04 -2.01 12.75
C MET A 241 -5.99 -1.21 14.06
N THR A 242 -6.48 -1.76 15.16
CA THR A 242 -6.66 -1.03 16.43
C THR A 242 -6.00 -1.73 17.61
N SER A 243 -6.71 -2.62 18.32
CA SER A 243 -6.22 -3.26 19.54
C SER A 243 -5.01 -4.17 19.30
N GLY A 244 -4.92 -4.84 18.17
CA GLY A 244 -3.76 -5.64 17.80
C GLY A 244 -2.47 -4.81 17.71
N PRO A 245 -2.38 -3.80 16.83
CA PRO A 245 -1.22 -2.90 16.77
C PRO A 245 -0.97 -2.13 18.06
N ALA A 246 -2.00 -1.70 18.79
CA ALA A 246 -1.84 -1.03 20.08
C ALA A 246 -1.09 -1.91 21.08
N LYS A 247 -1.44 -3.20 21.16
CA LYS A 247 -0.74 -4.18 21.99
C LYS A 247 0.73 -4.33 21.58
N VAL A 248 1.00 -4.44 20.29
CA VAL A 248 2.37 -4.55 19.75
C VAL A 248 3.21 -3.32 20.10
N LEU A 249 2.62 -2.14 20.04
CA LEU A 249 3.29 -0.88 20.37
C LEU A 249 3.35 -0.60 21.88
N GLY A 250 2.70 -1.42 22.72
CA GLY A 250 2.63 -1.22 24.15
C GLY A 250 1.73 -0.06 24.57
N LEU A 251 0.74 0.30 23.76
CA LEU A 251 -0.26 1.33 24.06
C LEU A 251 -1.38 0.70 24.90
N THR A 252 -1.54 1.16 26.15
CA THR A 252 -2.46 0.56 27.12
C THR A 252 -3.76 1.34 27.28
N ASP A 253 -3.81 2.56 26.74
CA ASP A 253 -4.93 3.51 26.94
C ASP A 253 -5.83 3.67 25.72
N ARG A 254 -5.60 2.92 24.64
CA ARG A 254 -6.32 3.04 23.34
C ARG A 254 -6.43 1.72 22.58
N GLY A 255 -7.13 1.73 21.44
CA GLY A 255 -7.33 0.56 20.58
C GLY A 255 -8.60 -0.22 20.88
N VAL A 256 -9.30 0.07 21.98
CA VAL A 256 -10.60 -0.48 22.33
C VAL A 256 -11.54 0.61 22.83
N LEU A 257 -12.85 0.41 22.65
CA LEU A 257 -13.89 1.27 23.21
C LEU A 257 -14.28 0.74 24.60
N SER A 258 -13.74 1.39 25.64
CA SER A 258 -14.04 1.03 27.03
C SER A 258 -13.97 2.26 27.92
N VAL A 259 -14.68 2.24 29.05
CA VAL A 259 -14.64 3.32 30.05
C VAL A 259 -13.22 3.48 30.58
N GLY A 260 -12.72 4.71 30.60
CA GLY A 260 -11.34 5.04 31.02
C GLY A 260 -10.31 5.07 29.91
N MET A 261 -10.64 4.57 28.72
CA MET A 261 -9.76 4.62 27.55
C MET A 261 -9.82 5.99 26.85
N LYS A 262 -8.82 6.31 26.05
CA LYS A 262 -8.83 7.50 25.19
C LYS A 262 -9.96 7.39 24.17
N ALA A 263 -10.66 8.49 23.97
CA ALA A 263 -11.71 8.57 22.97
C ALA A 263 -11.11 8.89 21.59
N ASP A 264 -10.38 7.91 21.04
CA ASP A 264 -9.89 7.88 19.67
C ASP A 264 -10.82 6.95 18.88
N VAL A 265 -11.76 7.53 18.13
CA VAL A 265 -12.89 6.81 17.52
C VAL A 265 -13.08 7.20 16.07
N ASN A 266 -13.22 6.20 15.19
CA ASN A 266 -13.69 6.39 13.83
C ASN A 266 -15.17 5.99 13.74
N VAL A 267 -15.97 6.83 13.11
CA VAL A 267 -17.37 6.57 12.75
C VAL A 267 -17.43 6.42 11.24
N PHE A 268 -17.82 5.25 10.77
CA PHE A 268 -17.89 4.95 9.34
C PHE A 268 -19.10 4.07 9.01
N ASP A 269 -19.48 4.11 7.75
CA ASP A 269 -20.51 3.24 7.18
C ASP A 269 -19.79 2.03 6.56
N ALA A 270 -20.03 0.84 7.12
CA ALA A 270 -19.36 -0.39 6.68
C ALA A 270 -19.77 -0.82 5.26
N ASP A 271 -20.95 -0.42 4.80
CA ASP A 271 -21.45 -0.74 3.46
C ASP A 271 -20.93 0.23 2.39
N GLU A 272 -20.54 1.46 2.79
CA GLU A 272 -20.08 2.51 1.87
C GLU A 272 -18.56 2.70 1.86
N VAL A 273 -17.87 2.34 2.97
CA VAL A 273 -16.42 2.63 3.12
C VAL A 273 -15.63 2.08 1.97
N THR A 274 -14.91 2.97 1.25
CA THR A 274 -14.03 2.60 0.15
C THR A 274 -12.96 3.66 -0.08
N GLU A 275 -11.80 3.25 -0.58
CA GLU A 275 -10.76 4.18 -1.02
C GLU A 275 -11.08 4.74 -2.41
N LEU A 276 -10.68 5.97 -2.65
CA LEU A 276 -10.88 6.64 -3.92
C LEU A 276 -9.59 6.59 -4.75
N GLN A 277 -9.72 6.91 -6.05
CA GLN A 277 -8.60 6.94 -6.97
C GLN A 277 -7.50 7.88 -6.45
N PRO A 278 -6.23 7.44 -6.40
CA PRO A 278 -5.12 8.32 -6.08
C PRO A 278 -5.06 9.52 -7.01
N THR A 279 -4.82 10.70 -6.45
CA THR A 279 -4.74 11.95 -7.20
C THR A 279 -3.39 12.60 -6.99
N LEU A 280 -2.73 13.01 -8.08
CA LEU A 280 -1.49 13.75 -8.03
C LEU A 280 -1.79 15.23 -7.71
N VAL A 281 -1.17 15.76 -6.67
CA VAL A 281 -1.24 17.17 -6.27
C VAL A 281 0.15 17.79 -6.24
N HIS A 282 0.23 19.11 -6.38
CA HIS A 282 1.48 19.87 -6.46
C HIS A 282 1.57 20.86 -5.30
N ASP A 283 1.51 20.36 -4.06
CA ASP A 283 1.46 21.18 -2.83
C ASP A 283 2.76 21.13 -2.00
N PHE A 284 3.81 20.48 -2.49
CA PHE A 284 5.14 20.54 -1.91
C PHE A 284 5.88 21.82 -2.34
N PRO A 285 6.96 22.21 -1.62
CA PRO A 285 7.79 23.35 -2.01
C PRO A 285 8.19 23.28 -3.49
N ASN A 286 8.16 24.43 -4.16
CA ASN A 286 8.40 24.58 -5.61
C ASN A 286 7.41 23.81 -6.50
N GLY A 287 6.21 23.47 -6.00
CA GLY A 287 5.22 22.75 -6.78
C GLY A 287 5.58 21.28 -7.03
N ALA A 288 6.43 20.69 -6.19
CA ALA A 288 6.79 19.28 -6.35
C ALA A 288 5.56 18.38 -6.16
N PRO A 289 5.40 17.32 -6.99
CA PRO A 289 4.22 16.48 -6.97
C PRO A 289 4.25 15.47 -5.83
N ARG A 290 3.06 15.13 -5.33
CA ARG A 290 2.81 13.92 -4.54
C ARG A 290 1.43 13.37 -4.81
N PHE A 291 1.26 12.07 -4.62
CA PHE A 291 -0.05 11.48 -4.56
C PHE A 291 -0.73 11.75 -3.22
N ILE A 292 -2.03 11.97 -3.27
CA ILE A 292 -2.93 11.86 -2.13
C ILE A 292 -4.00 10.82 -2.45
N GLN A 293 -4.56 10.19 -1.43
CA GLN A 293 -5.68 9.29 -1.58
C GLN A 293 -6.75 9.63 -0.54
N LYS A 294 -7.95 9.91 -1.01
CA LYS A 294 -9.13 10.11 -0.17
C LYS A 294 -9.90 8.80 -0.04
N SER A 295 -10.85 8.78 0.87
CA SER A 295 -11.83 7.72 1.05
C SER A 295 -13.23 8.30 1.20
N ARG A 296 -14.26 7.48 0.98
CA ARG A 296 -15.63 7.80 1.36
C ARG A 296 -16.14 6.81 2.41
N GLY A 297 -17.30 7.09 3.01
CA GLY A 297 -17.91 6.25 4.04
C GLY A 297 -17.47 6.58 5.47
N PHE A 298 -16.38 7.33 5.69
CA PHE A 298 -16.02 7.85 7.01
C PHE A 298 -16.83 9.10 7.32
N LYS A 299 -17.62 9.06 8.41
CA LYS A 299 -18.47 10.17 8.87
C LYS A 299 -17.73 11.09 9.85
N ALA A 300 -16.90 10.51 10.75
CA ALA A 300 -16.09 11.30 11.67
C ALA A 300 -14.83 10.53 12.13
N THR A 301 -13.76 11.29 12.36
CA THR A 301 -12.59 10.84 13.12
C THR A 301 -12.47 11.72 14.37
N ILE A 302 -12.48 11.08 15.51
CA ILE A 302 -12.43 11.70 16.84
C ILE A 302 -11.06 11.35 17.45
N VAL A 303 -10.35 12.35 17.97
CA VAL A 303 -9.06 12.18 18.63
C VAL A 303 -9.14 12.81 20.02
N ASN A 304 -8.82 12.06 21.06
CA ASN A 304 -8.97 12.51 22.46
C ASN A 304 -10.33 13.17 22.76
N GLY A 305 -11.42 12.64 22.22
CA GLY A 305 -12.78 13.13 22.41
C GLY A 305 -13.18 14.35 21.56
N ALA A 306 -12.29 14.87 20.71
CA ALA A 306 -12.59 16.00 19.84
C ALA A 306 -12.64 15.57 18.36
N VAL A 307 -13.65 16.03 17.62
CA VAL A 307 -13.81 15.72 16.20
C VAL A 307 -12.72 16.44 15.40
N SER A 308 -11.82 15.68 14.81
CA SER A 308 -10.70 16.18 14.00
C SER A 308 -10.99 16.16 12.50
N VAL A 309 -11.81 15.20 12.06
CA VAL A 309 -12.31 15.09 10.68
C VAL A 309 -13.81 14.86 10.72
N ARG A 310 -14.56 15.48 9.82
CA ARG A 310 -15.99 15.27 9.63
C ARG A 310 -16.28 15.19 8.13
N ASP A 311 -16.93 14.13 7.70
CA ASP A 311 -17.31 13.88 6.31
C ASP A 311 -16.13 14.10 5.31
N GLY A 312 -14.95 13.63 5.69
CA GLY A 312 -13.73 13.73 4.90
C GLY A 312 -12.96 15.07 5.00
N GLU A 313 -13.51 16.07 5.72
CA GLU A 313 -12.89 17.39 5.82
C GLU A 313 -12.33 17.66 7.23
N LEU A 314 -11.14 18.30 7.28
CA LEU A 314 -10.51 18.69 8.53
C LEU A 314 -11.31 19.78 9.25
N THR A 315 -11.59 19.59 10.55
CA THR A 315 -12.30 20.59 11.37
C THR A 315 -11.39 21.71 11.87
N GLY A 316 -10.08 21.60 11.68
CA GLY A 316 -9.09 22.50 12.28
C GLY A 316 -8.72 22.15 13.73
N THR A 317 -9.39 21.15 14.35
CA THR A 317 -9.10 20.71 15.71
C THR A 317 -7.75 19.97 15.76
N ARG A 318 -6.92 20.28 16.75
CA ARG A 318 -5.59 19.69 16.98
C ARG A 318 -5.54 19.04 18.36
N ALA A 319 -6.28 17.94 18.55
CA ALA A 319 -6.39 17.23 19.83
C ALA A 319 -5.32 16.14 20.02
N GLY A 320 -4.55 15.80 18.99
CA GLY A 320 -3.48 14.80 19.03
C GLY A 320 -2.34 15.20 19.97
N LYS A 321 -1.70 14.20 20.58
CA LYS A 321 -0.52 14.37 21.44
C LYS A 321 0.59 13.43 20.97
N VAL A 322 1.85 13.85 21.17
CA VAL A 322 3.01 12.98 20.94
C VAL A 322 3.00 11.88 22.00
N LEU A 323 2.99 10.64 21.54
CA LEU A 323 3.13 9.48 22.42
C LEU A 323 4.61 9.15 22.59
N ARG A 324 5.02 8.88 23.82
CA ARG A 324 6.38 8.45 24.15
C ARG A 324 6.34 7.10 24.82
N HIS A 325 7.35 6.26 24.56
CA HIS A 325 7.48 4.96 25.22
C HIS A 325 7.48 5.13 26.75
N GLY A 326 6.66 4.32 27.45
CA GLY A 326 6.49 4.38 28.90
C GLY A 326 5.68 5.58 29.44
N GLN A 327 5.06 6.37 28.57
CA GLN A 327 4.20 7.50 28.92
C GLN A 327 2.83 7.32 28.23
N SER A 328 2.05 6.36 28.66
CA SER A 328 0.65 6.19 28.24
C SER A 328 -0.30 6.90 29.19
#